data_77400ef17453befdc2e510d57f547b11
#
_entry.id   77400ef17453befdc2e510d57f547b11
#
_cell.length_a   1.000
_cell.length_b   1.000
_cell.length_c   1.000
_cell.angle_alpha   90.00
_cell.angle_beta   90.00
_cell.angle_gamma   90.00
#
_symmetry.space_group_name_H-M   'P 1'
#
loop_
_entity.id
_entity.type
_entity.pdbx_description
1 polymer ?
#
loop_
_entity_poly.entity_id
_entity_poly.type
_entity_poly.pdbx_seq_one_letter_code
_entity_poly.pdbx_strand_id
1 'polypeptide(L)'
;MGDTILEMKHVTKKFPGVIALNDVSINVKRGEVLGIVGENGAGKSTLMKVLSGSYTNKEYEGEIWVNGEKQSFASVSDAKKIGIEMVYQEVNAMYEASVAENIFVGNLPGKGWVDYKKIHRIFWISLGFRSVRKLRLEH
;
A
#
# COMPACT_ATOMS: atom_id res chain seq x y z
N MET A 1 -17.63 -21.98 0.03
CA MET A 1 -17.46 -20.60 -0.50
C MET A 1 -16.15 -20.05 0.06
N GLY A 2 -15.22 -19.63 -0.78
CA GLY A 2 -13.96 -19.05 -0.29
C GLY A 2 -14.24 -17.73 0.43
N ASP A 3 -13.53 -17.52 1.53
CA ASP A 3 -13.65 -16.35 2.39
C ASP A 3 -13.17 -15.11 1.65
N THR A 4 -14.10 -14.24 1.23
CA THR A 4 -13.78 -12.99 0.51
C THR A 4 -13.13 -12.01 1.48
N ILE A 5 -11.89 -11.59 1.18
CA ILE A 5 -11.14 -10.66 2.02
C ILE A 5 -11.35 -9.21 1.61
N LEU A 6 -11.56 -8.96 0.31
CA LEU A 6 -11.72 -7.62 -0.25
C LEU A 6 -12.87 -7.61 -1.26
N GLU A 7 -13.72 -6.61 -1.17
CA GLU A 7 -14.69 -6.29 -2.20
C GLU A 7 -14.67 -4.78 -2.48
N MET A 8 -14.67 -4.41 -3.73
CA MET A 8 -14.97 -3.06 -4.19
C MET A 8 -16.27 -3.14 -5.00
N LYS A 9 -17.25 -2.32 -4.65
CA LYS A 9 -18.59 -2.37 -5.24
C LYS A 9 -18.95 -1.05 -5.89
N HIS A 10 -19.30 -1.08 -7.17
CA HIS A 10 -19.82 0.05 -7.92
C HIS A 10 -18.91 1.28 -7.88
N VAL A 11 -17.58 1.07 -7.94
CA VAL A 11 -16.62 2.16 -7.82
C VAL A 11 -16.60 3.00 -9.09
N THR A 12 -16.91 4.28 -8.94
CA THR A 12 -16.85 5.28 -10.00
C THR A 12 -15.95 6.44 -9.58
N LYS A 13 -14.94 6.75 -10.40
CA LYS A 13 -14.03 7.88 -10.19
C LYS A 13 -14.01 8.78 -11.42
N LYS A 14 -14.38 10.03 -11.23
CA LYS A 14 -14.40 11.07 -12.26
C LYS A 14 -13.29 12.09 -12.00
N PHE A 15 -12.63 12.52 -13.06
CA PHE A 15 -11.75 13.66 -13.11
C PHE A 15 -12.34 14.70 -14.07
N PRO A 16 -11.92 15.95 -14.05
CA PRO A 16 -12.36 16.94 -15.02
C PRO A 16 -12.19 16.44 -16.46
N GLY A 17 -13.31 16.24 -17.18
CA GLY A 17 -13.34 15.77 -18.56
C GLY A 17 -13.12 14.27 -18.79
N VAL A 18 -12.88 13.44 -17.72
CA VAL A 18 -12.60 12.00 -17.89
C VAL A 18 -13.27 11.17 -16.78
N ILE A 19 -13.93 10.09 -17.18
CA ILE A 19 -14.38 9.04 -16.24
C ILE A 19 -13.29 7.98 -16.22
N ALA A 20 -12.51 7.92 -15.16
CA ALA A 20 -11.39 6.98 -15.03
C ALA A 20 -11.82 5.59 -14.54
N LEU A 21 -12.88 5.53 -13.72
CA LEU A 21 -13.56 4.31 -13.33
C LEU A 21 -15.05 4.52 -13.49
N ASN A 22 -15.75 3.57 -14.09
CA ASN A 22 -17.19 3.62 -14.31
C ASN A 22 -17.82 2.32 -13.83
N ASP A 23 -18.45 2.38 -12.67
CA ASP A 23 -19.19 1.25 -12.06
C ASP A 23 -18.36 -0.06 -11.92
N VAL A 24 -17.10 0.07 -11.49
CA VAL A 24 -16.17 -1.06 -11.40
C VAL A 24 -16.41 -1.82 -10.09
N SER A 25 -16.60 -3.13 -10.21
CA SER A 25 -16.71 -4.03 -9.05
C SER A 25 -15.70 -5.15 -9.16
N ILE A 26 -14.98 -5.43 -8.07
CA ILE A 26 -14.03 -6.54 -7.94
C ILE A 26 -14.20 -7.21 -6.58
N ASN A 27 -13.85 -8.48 -6.51
CA ASN A 27 -13.71 -9.21 -5.26
C ASN A 27 -12.42 -10.02 -5.27
N VAL A 28 -11.82 -10.22 -4.09
CA VAL A 28 -10.60 -11.01 -3.88
C VAL A 28 -10.83 -11.93 -2.70
N LYS A 29 -10.51 -13.21 -2.88
CA LYS A 29 -10.58 -14.23 -1.84
C LYS A 29 -9.27 -14.27 -1.04
N ARG A 30 -9.33 -14.80 0.16
CA ARG A 30 -8.12 -15.02 0.98
C ARG A 30 -7.13 -15.94 0.27
N GLY A 31 -5.88 -15.51 0.14
CA GLY A 31 -4.82 -16.26 -0.54
C GLY A 31 -4.87 -16.19 -2.07
N GLU A 32 -5.81 -15.43 -2.64
CA GLU A 32 -5.91 -15.27 -4.09
C GLU A 32 -4.93 -14.22 -4.61
N VAL A 33 -4.41 -14.45 -5.82
CA VAL A 33 -3.68 -13.44 -6.62
C VAL A 33 -4.58 -13.01 -7.77
N LEU A 34 -5.08 -11.77 -7.71
CA LEU A 34 -5.92 -11.19 -8.74
C LEU A 34 -5.07 -10.34 -9.70
N GLY A 35 -5.02 -10.72 -10.99
CA GLY A 35 -4.40 -9.92 -12.04
C GLY A 35 -5.39 -8.93 -12.65
N ILE A 36 -5.05 -7.63 -12.65
CA ILE A 36 -5.82 -6.58 -13.33
C ILE A 36 -5.10 -6.20 -14.62
N VAL A 37 -5.73 -6.52 -15.76
CA VAL A 37 -5.17 -6.32 -17.10
C VAL A 37 -5.99 -5.28 -17.85
N GLY A 38 -5.33 -4.52 -18.72
CA GLY A 38 -5.97 -3.50 -19.56
C GLY A 38 -4.94 -2.56 -20.16
N GLU A 39 -5.35 -1.77 -21.14
CA GLU A 39 -4.51 -0.79 -21.83
C GLU A 39 -4.02 0.34 -20.90
N ASN A 40 -3.03 1.09 -21.35
CA ASN A 40 -2.61 2.30 -20.64
C ASN A 40 -3.75 3.32 -20.64
N GLY A 41 -4.05 3.88 -19.45
CA GLY A 41 -5.21 4.76 -19.29
C GLY A 41 -6.52 4.06 -18.90
N ALA A 42 -6.60 2.71 -18.90
CA ALA A 42 -7.82 1.96 -18.54
C ALA A 42 -8.26 2.05 -17.06
N GLY A 43 -7.64 2.91 -16.26
CA GLY A 43 -8.05 3.12 -14.87
C GLY A 43 -7.41 2.19 -13.83
N LYS A 44 -6.53 1.26 -14.21
CA LYS A 44 -5.88 0.29 -13.29
C LYS A 44 -5.22 0.97 -12.07
N SER A 45 -4.37 1.95 -12.33
CA SER A 45 -3.69 2.70 -11.26
C SER A 45 -4.66 3.55 -10.44
N THR A 46 -5.74 4.03 -11.06
CA THR A 46 -6.80 4.77 -10.35
C THR A 46 -7.53 3.85 -9.38
N LEU A 47 -7.84 2.62 -9.78
CA LEU A 47 -8.48 1.63 -8.93
C LEU A 47 -7.59 1.30 -7.72
N MET A 48 -6.28 1.09 -7.94
CA MET A 48 -5.32 0.86 -6.85
C MET A 48 -5.19 2.05 -5.92
N LYS A 49 -5.21 3.28 -6.44
CA LYS A 49 -5.19 4.51 -5.62
C LYS A 49 -6.46 4.70 -4.80
N VAL A 50 -7.61 4.29 -5.30
CA VAL A 50 -8.86 4.24 -4.52
C VAL A 50 -8.71 3.23 -3.38
N LEU A 51 -8.26 2.02 -3.67
CA LEU A 51 -8.08 0.96 -2.68
C LEU A 51 -7.06 1.32 -1.60
N SER A 52 -5.97 1.97 -1.96
CA SER A 52 -4.91 2.38 -1.02
C SER A 52 -5.26 3.61 -0.17
N GLY A 53 -6.42 4.23 -0.37
CA GLY A 53 -6.81 5.46 0.32
C GLY A 53 -6.07 6.71 -0.16
N SER A 54 -5.39 6.64 -1.33
CA SER A 54 -4.79 7.81 -1.98
C SER A 54 -5.86 8.77 -2.52
N TYR A 55 -7.03 8.25 -2.86
CA TYR A 55 -8.25 9.01 -3.05
C TYR A 55 -9.15 8.77 -1.85
N THR A 56 -9.61 9.84 -1.22
CA THR A 56 -10.48 9.79 -0.06
C THR A 56 -11.90 9.34 -0.46
N ASN A 57 -12.67 8.87 0.49
CA ASN A 57 -14.06 8.43 0.28
C ASN A 57 -15.01 9.52 -0.27
N LYS A 58 -14.57 10.79 -0.29
CA LYS A 58 -15.32 11.91 -0.87
C LYS A 58 -15.03 12.11 -2.36
N GLU A 59 -14.01 11.47 -2.87
CA GLU A 59 -13.49 11.68 -4.23
C GLU A 59 -13.92 10.61 -5.23
N TYR A 60 -14.64 9.59 -4.79
CA TYR A 60 -15.21 8.54 -5.63
C TYR A 60 -16.57 8.10 -5.09
N GLU A 61 -17.35 7.46 -5.94
CA GLU A 61 -18.60 6.78 -5.59
C GLU A 61 -18.35 5.28 -5.43
N GLY A 62 -19.20 4.57 -4.69
CA GLY A 62 -19.08 3.14 -4.45
C GLY A 62 -18.61 2.79 -3.05
N GLU A 63 -18.27 1.53 -2.85
CA GLU A 63 -17.95 0.99 -1.52
C GLU A 63 -16.73 0.09 -1.56
N ILE A 64 -15.97 0.12 -0.46
CA ILE A 64 -14.87 -0.82 -0.20
C ILE A 64 -15.23 -1.61 1.05
N TRP A 65 -15.09 -2.93 0.99
CA TRP A 65 -15.32 -3.85 2.08
C TRP A 65 -14.09 -4.71 2.31
N VAL A 66 -13.63 -4.80 3.54
CA VAL A 66 -12.47 -5.63 3.92
C VAL A 66 -12.88 -6.52 5.07
N ASN A 67 -12.67 -7.84 4.94
CA ASN A 67 -13.11 -8.85 5.90
C ASN A 67 -14.62 -8.74 6.25
N GLY A 68 -15.46 -8.37 5.30
CA GLY A 68 -16.89 -8.21 5.50
C GLY A 68 -17.32 -6.90 6.18
N GLU A 69 -16.40 -6.00 6.48
CA GLU A 69 -16.67 -4.70 7.06
C GLU A 69 -16.50 -3.59 6.03
N LYS A 70 -17.49 -2.68 5.94
CA LYS A 70 -17.40 -1.50 5.07
C LYS A 70 -16.34 -0.54 5.57
N GLN A 71 -15.45 -0.15 4.69
CA GLN A 71 -14.33 0.75 4.98
C GLN A 71 -14.53 2.12 4.35
N SER A 72 -13.96 3.13 5.00
CA SER A 72 -13.99 4.52 4.53
C SER A 72 -12.65 5.16 4.85
N PHE A 73 -11.84 5.40 3.82
CA PHE A 73 -10.50 5.94 4.01
C PHE A 73 -10.49 7.45 3.84
N ALA A 74 -10.00 8.16 4.85
CA ALA A 74 -9.68 9.56 4.77
C ALA A 74 -8.20 9.79 4.37
N SER A 75 -7.38 8.73 4.42
CA SER A 75 -5.95 8.77 4.11
C SER A 75 -5.39 7.38 3.80
N VAL A 76 -4.20 7.34 3.19
CA VAL A 76 -3.41 6.10 3.01
C VAL A 76 -3.11 5.42 4.35
N SER A 77 -2.93 6.20 5.43
CA SER A 77 -2.69 5.66 6.77
C SER A 77 -3.84 4.81 7.28
N ASP A 78 -5.09 5.13 6.91
CA ASP A 78 -6.26 4.36 7.34
C ASP A 78 -6.33 3.01 6.61
N ALA A 79 -6.02 2.97 5.32
CA ALA A 79 -5.90 1.74 4.56
C ALA A 79 -4.78 0.83 5.13
N LYS A 80 -3.63 1.41 5.48
CA LYS A 80 -2.51 0.68 6.12
C LYS A 80 -2.88 0.05 7.46
N LYS A 81 -3.64 0.74 8.31
CA LYS A 81 -4.09 0.21 9.62
C LYS A 81 -4.87 -1.10 9.52
N ILE A 82 -5.59 -1.30 8.42
CA ILE A 82 -6.36 -2.53 8.17
C ILE A 82 -5.63 -3.55 7.29
N GLY A 83 -4.33 -3.30 7.00
CA GLY A 83 -3.46 -4.23 6.30
C GLY A 83 -3.44 -4.09 4.77
N ILE A 84 -3.93 -2.98 4.22
CA ILE A 84 -3.79 -2.68 2.79
C ILE A 84 -2.47 -1.96 2.57
N GLU A 85 -1.55 -2.60 1.85
CA GLU A 85 -0.27 -2.02 1.46
C GLU A 85 -0.19 -1.91 -0.06
N MET A 86 0.45 -0.86 -0.56
CA MET A 86 0.64 -0.62 -1.98
C MET A 86 2.12 -0.43 -2.31
N VAL A 87 2.58 -1.14 -3.33
CA VAL A 87 3.89 -0.91 -3.92
C VAL A 87 3.72 -0.02 -5.14
N TYR A 88 4.39 1.12 -5.14
CA TYR A 88 4.36 2.07 -6.26
C TYR A 88 5.32 1.64 -7.36
N GLN A 89 5.02 2.03 -8.60
CA GLN A 89 5.84 1.71 -9.75
C GLN A 89 7.22 2.40 -9.70
N GLU A 90 7.27 3.61 -9.14
CA GLU A 90 8.50 4.37 -8.98
C GLU A 90 9.06 4.15 -7.58
N VAL A 91 10.36 3.86 -7.52
CA VAL A 91 11.10 3.77 -6.27
C VAL A 91 11.54 5.18 -5.89
N ASN A 92 10.79 5.81 -4.99
CA ASN A 92 11.13 7.13 -4.45
C ASN A 92 12.13 6.97 -3.29
N ALA A 93 13.38 6.69 -3.63
CA ALA A 93 14.46 6.61 -2.64
C ALA A 93 15.08 7.99 -2.39
N MET A 94 15.35 8.29 -1.13
CA MET A 94 16.17 9.44 -0.73
C MET A 94 17.63 9.03 -0.84
N TYR A 95 18.31 9.46 -1.91
CA TYR A 95 19.68 9.04 -2.20
C TYR A 95 20.69 9.54 -1.16
N GLU A 96 20.41 10.66 -0.50
CA GLU A 96 21.24 11.23 0.58
C GLU A 96 21.03 10.54 1.94
N ALA A 97 20.03 9.67 2.05
CA ALA A 97 19.71 8.96 3.26
C ALA A 97 20.18 7.50 3.20
N SER A 98 20.49 6.93 4.35
CA SER A 98 20.86 5.52 4.44
C SER A 98 19.70 4.60 4.05
N VAL A 99 20.01 3.34 3.72
CA VAL A 99 19.00 2.31 3.44
C VAL A 99 18.00 2.17 4.60
N ALA A 100 18.49 2.22 5.84
CA ALA A 100 17.63 2.13 7.02
C ALA A 100 16.65 3.32 7.12
N GLU A 101 17.10 4.53 6.84
CA GLU A 101 16.24 5.72 6.82
C GLU A 101 15.19 5.63 5.71
N ASN A 102 15.57 5.17 4.53
CA ASN A 102 14.62 4.95 3.43
C ASN A 102 13.54 3.92 3.77
N ILE A 103 13.90 2.82 4.43
CA ILE A 103 12.94 1.77 4.80
C ILE A 103 11.97 2.23 5.89
N PHE A 104 12.48 2.97 6.86
CA PHE A 104 11.71 3.37 8.04
C PHE A 104 11.18 4.81 7.96
N VAL A 105 11.28 5.48 6.82
CA VAL A 105 10.75 6.84 6.66
C VAL A 105 9.27 6.90 7.02
N GLY A 106 8.93 7.82 7.90
CA GLY A 106 7.55 7.97 8.41
C GLY A 106 7.14 6.97 9.49
N ASN A 107 7.97 5.97 9.81
CA ASN A 107 7.68 4.96 10.83
C ASN A 107 8.95 4.54 11.61
N LEU A 108 9.76 5.52 11.97
CA LEU A 108 11.00 5.29 12.73
C LEU A 108 10.68 4.71 14.12
N PRO A 109 11.22 3.54 14.46
CA PRO A 109 11.00 2.96 15.78
C PRO A 109 11.76 3.75 16.85
N GLY A 110 11.04 4.30 17.83
CA GLY A 110 11.61 4.99 18.98
C GLY A 110 10.89 6.30 19.32
N LYS A 111 11.00 6.71 20.59
CA LYS A 111 10.64 8.06 21.05
C LYS A 111 11.96 8.81 21.30
N GLY A 112 12.32 9.74 20.43
CA GLY A 112 13.53 10.54 20.56
C GLY A 112 14.65 10.12 19.60
N TRP A 113 15.87 9.89 20.10
CA TRP A 113 17.02 9.52 19.25
C TRP A 113 16.81 8.20 18.53
N VAL A 114 17.06 8.21 17.21
CA VAL A 114 16.93 7.02 16.36
C VAL A 114 18.08 6.05 16.63
N ASP A 115 17.78 4.88 17.18
CA ASP A 115 18.77 3.82 17.35
C ASP A 115 18.90 3.01 16.03
N TYR A 116 19.82 3.44 15.18
CA TYR A 116 20.09 2.78 13.90
C TYR A 116 20.53 1.32 14.04
N LYS A 117 21.19 0.94 15.16
CA LYS A 117 21.57 -0.45 15.40
C LYS A 117 20.35 -1.33 15.66
N LYS A 118 19.36 -0.81 16.38
CA LYS A 118 18.10 -1.50 16.65
C LYS A 118 17.28 -1.63 15.37
N ILE A 119 17.21 -0.59 14.55
CA ILE A 119 16.53 -0.58 13.24
C ILE A 119 17.14 -1.64 12.32
N HIS A 120 18.46 -1.63 12.15
CA HIS A 120 19.17 -2.59 11.35
C HIS A 120 18.93 -4.03 11.81
N ARG A 121 18.94 -4.28 13.12
CA ARG A 121 18.67 -5.60 13.69
C ARG A 121 17.23 -6.06 13.41
N ILE A 122 16.23 -5.19 13.61
CA ILE A 122 14.82 -5.51 13.34
C ILE A 122 14.61 -5.85 11.86
N PHE A 123 15.19 -5.06 10.96
CA PHE A 123 15.09 -5.28 9.51
C PHE A 123 15.59 -6.66 9.10
N TRP A 124 16.81 -7.04 9.53
CA TRP A 124 17.36 -8.34 9.18
C TRP A 124 16.63 -9.52 9.80
N ILE A 125 16.11 -9.36 11.02
CA ILE A 125 15.28 -10.38 11.66
C ILE A 125 13.96 -10.56 10.89
N SER A 126 13.33 -9.47 10.44
CA SER A 126 12.08 -9.54 9.66
C SER A 126 12.26 -10.21 8.30
N LEU A 127 13.46 -10.14 7.71
CA LEU A 127 13.84 -10.88 6.50
C LEU A 127 14.26 -12.34 6.76
N GLY A 128 14.14 -12.84 7.99
CA GLY A 128 14.47 -14.22 8.35
C GLY A 128 15.96 -14.49 8.61
N PHE A 129 16.79 -13.45 8.65
CA PHE A 129 18.22 -13.60 8.98
C PHE A 129 18.43 -13.63 10.48
N ARG A 130 18.82 -14.77 11.04
CA ARG A 130 19.10 -14.92 12.48
C ARG A 130 20.42 -14.30 12.97
N SER A 131 21.33 -13.98 12.07
CA SER A 131 22.62 -13.38 12.40
C SER A 131 23.07 -12.45 11.26
N VAL A 132 23.42 -11.21 11.61
CA VAL A 132 23.96 -10.24 10.67
C VAL A 132 25.42 -10.03 10.97
N ARG A 133 26.31 -10.55 10.13
CA ARG A 133 27.67 -10.05 10.07
C ARG A 133 27.64 -8.68 9.41
N LYS A 134 28.41 -7.73 9.99
CA LYS A 134 28.53 -6.36 9.50
C LYS A 134 28.97 -6.37 8.03
N LEU A 135 28.06 -6.13 7.11
CA LEU A 135 28.41 -5.84 5.72
C LEU A 135 28.88 -4.38 5.69
N ARG A 136 30.18 -4.21 5.54
CA ARG A 136 30.78 -2.92 5.18
C ARG A 136 30.63 -2.79 3.67
N LEU A 137 29.79 -1.89 3.22
CA LEU A 137 29.83 -1.45 1.84
C LEU A 137 31.05 -0.53 1.74
N GLU A 138 32.10 -1.02 1.14
CA GLU A 138 33.22 -0.17 0.68
C GLU A 138 32.78 0.45 -0.65
N HIS A 139 33.03 1.75 -0.78
CA HIS A 139 32.80 2.54 -2.00
C HIS A 139 33.78 2.16 -3.09
#